data_cccbc4e33e697d7167b18eb80f5d06dc
#
_entry.id   cccbc4e33e697d7167b18eb80f5d06dc
#
_cell.length_a   1.000
_cell.length_b   1.000
_cell.length_c   1.000
_cell.angle_alpha   90.00
_cell.angle_beta   90.00
_cell.angle_gamma   90.00
#
_symmetry.space_group_name_H-M   'P 1'
#
loop_
_entity.id
_entity.type
_entity.pdbx_description
1 polymer ?
#
loop_
_entity_poly.entity_id
_entity_poly.type
_entity_poly.pdbx_seq_one_letter_code
_entity_poly.pdbx_strand_id
1 'polypeptide(L)'
;VDMVVIHSTGGPTCDAQGRPIWVPAGALADNLRQIEAHPRLGVHWMIDRDGTVRASVPEQQVAHHVFTCSGRSIGIELVNDGDGQDPFPPAQIDALVALLRGIVQRHPAVTRAGVVRHSDVDHGRMPCAPGRLRKVDPGAAFPHGQVLDRVFGPG
;
A
#
# COMPACT_ATOMS: atom_id res chain seq x y z
N VAL A 1 6.49 -12.87 -9.74
CA VAL A 1 6.45 -11.66 -8.88
C VAL A 1 7.85 -11.10 -8.75
N ASP A 2 8.02 -9.84 -9.10
CA ASP A 2 9.29 -9.11 -9.00
C ASP A 2 9.11 -7.71 -8.38
N MET A 3 7.91 -7.41 -7.87
CA MET A 3 7.56 -6.10 -7.34
C MET A 3 6.69 -6.23 -6.10
N VAL A 4 6.84 -5.29 -5.17
CA VAL A 4 5.93 -5.06 -4.05
C VAL A 4 5.48 -3.60 -4.11
N VAL A 5 4.17 -3.37 -3.98
CA VAL A 5 3.61 -2.01 -3.95
C VAL A 5 3.03 -1.74 -2.56
N ILE A 6 3.51 -0.67 -1.94
CA ILE A 6 3.06 -0.23 -0.62
C ILE A 6 1.96 0.81 -0.78
N HIS A 7 0.85 0.57 -0.07
CA HIS A 7 -0.33 1.44 -0.05
C HIS A 7 -0.63 1.92 1.36
N SER A 8 -1.43 2.97 1.49
CA SER A 8 -2.16 3.29 2.72
C SER A 8 -3.67 3.17 2.48
N THR A 9 -4.42 2.85 3.53
CA THR A 9 -5.87 2.67 3.43
C THR A 9 -6.60 3.99 3.21
N GLY A 10 -6.08 5.10 3.77
CA GLY A 10 -6.59 6.44 3.52
C GLY A 10 -5.97 7.08 2.28
N GLY A 11 -6.64 8.08 1.75
CA GLY A 11 -6.14 8.82 0.59
C GLY A 11 -7.18 9.69 -0.08
N PRO A 12 -6.77 10.45 -1.11
CA PRO A 12 -7.67 11.33 -1.84
C PRO A 12 -8.55 10.54 -2.80
N THR A 13 -9.77 11.01 -2.99
CA THR A 13 -10.69 10.49 -3.99
C THR A 13 -11.72 11.57 -4.37
N CYS A 14 -12.56 11.26 -5.34
CA CYS A 14 -13.70 12.11 -5.70
C CYS A 14 -14.97 11.53 -5.07
N ASP A 15 -15.80 12.38 -4.45
CA ASP A 15 -17.09 11.95 -3.93
C ASP A 15 -18.13 11.78 -5.05
N ALA A 16 -19.35 11.36 -4.69
CA ALA A 16 -20.41 11.12 -5.65
C ALA A 16 -20.86 12.41 -6.40
N GLN A 17 -20.57 13.60 -5.84
CA GLN A 17 -20.88 14.88 -6.45
C GLN A 17 -19.70 15.46 -7.25
N GLY A 18 -18.62 14.69 -7.42
CA GLY A 18 -17.45 15.13 -8.16
C GLY A 18 -16.57 16.12 -7.40
N ARG A 19 -16.59 16.10 -6.07
CA ARG A 19 -15.75 16.95 -5.23
C ARG A 19 -14.56 16.17 -4.69
N PRO A 20 -13.36 16.79 -4.60
CA PRO A 20 -12.22 16.12 -3.98
C PRO A 20 -12.43 16.00 -2.48
N ILE A 21 -12.26 14.78 -1.95
CA ILE A 21 -12.33 14.48 -0.52
C ILE A 21 -11.12 13.63 -0.13
N TRP A 22 -10.85 13.58 1.18
CA TRP A 22 -9.86 12.69 1.77
C TRP A 22 -10.58 11.59 2.54
N VAL A 23 -10.32 10.33 2.18
CA VAL A 23 -10.84 9.17 2.92
C VAL A 23 -9.87 8.88 4.06
N PRO A 24 -10.32 8.83 5.32
CA PRO A 24 -9.44 8.48 6.44
C PRO A 24 -9.06 7.00 6.42
N ALA A 25 -8.06 6.65 7.25
CA ALA A 25 -7.53 5.30 7.32
C ALA A 25 -8.57 4.21 7.55
N GLY A 26 -9.55 4.45 8.43
CA GLY A 26 -10.50 3.43 8.85
C GLY A 26 -9.85 2.36 9.74
N ALA A 27 -10.66 1.41 10.20
CA ALA A 27 -10.20 0.27 10.97
C ALA A 27 -9.79 -0.89 10.05
N LEU A 28 -8.83 -1.69 10.48
CA LEU A 28 -8.34 -2.86 9.73
C LEU A 28 -9.49 -3.79 9.29
N ALA A 29 -10.35 -4.16 10.22
CA ALA A 29 -11.46 -5.09 9.94
C ALA A 29 -12.43 -4.54 8.90
N ASP A 30 -12.74 -3.23 8.96
CA ASP A 30 -13.64 -2.58 8.01
C ASP A 30 -13.01 -2.51 6.62
N ASN A 31 -11.72 -2.17 6.55
CA ASN A 31 -10.99 -2.14 5.27
C ASN A 31 -10.93 -3.53 4.62
N LEU A 32 -10.67 -4.57 5.41
CA LEU A 32 -10.66 -5.95 4.89
C LEU A 32 -12.03 -6.34 4.35
N ARG A 33 -13.11 -6.08 5.11
CA ARG A 33 -14.47 -6.40 4.64
C ARG A 33 -14.81 -5.67 3.34
N GLN A 34 -14.46 -4.39 3.23
CA GLN A 34 -14.75 -3.59 2.04
C GLN A 34 -13.98 -4.12 0.82
N ILE A 35 -12.70 -4.39 0.96
CA ILE A 35 -11.88 -4.85 -0.17
C ILE A 35 -12.25 -6.26 -0.58
N GLU A 36 -12.55 -7.15 0.36
CA GLU A 36 -12.95 -8.53 0.07
C GLU A 36 -14.35 -8.62 -0.56
N ALA A 37 -15.23 -7.66 -0.23
CA ALA A 37 -16.56 -7.56 -0.85
C ALA A 37 -16.52 -6.89 -2.23
N HIS A 38 -15.41 -6.21 -2.59
CA HIS A 38 -15.31 -5.53 -3.87
C HIS A 38 -15.12 -6.54 -5.00
N PRO A 39 -15.86 -6.40 -6.12
CA PRO A 39 -15.81 -7.42 -7.20
C PRO A 39 -14.50 -7.45 -7.97
N ARG A 40 -13.66 -6.42 -7.86
CA ARG A 40 -12.44 -6.28 -8.66
C ARG A 40 -11.18 -5.99 -7.84
N LEU A 41 -11.29 -5.23 -6.76
CA LEU A 41 -10.11 -4.82 -5.98
C LEU A 41 -9.70 -5.92 -5.00
N GLY A 42 -8.39 -6.01 -4.76
CA GLY A 42 -7.83 -6.93 -3.79
C GLY A 42 -6.42 -6.50 -3.40
N VAL A 43 -5.96 -7.01 -2.26
CA VAL A 43 -4.62 -6.83 -1.76
C VAL A 43 -4.17 -8.14 -1.10
N HIS A 44 -2.87 -8.40 -1.06
CA HIS A 44 -2.36 -9.64 -0.47
C HIS A 44 -2.29 -9.55 1.05
N TRP A 45 -1.85 -8.40 1.58
CA TRP A 45 -1.59 -8.19 3.00
C TRP A 45 -2.11 -6.83 3.46
N MET A 46 -2.56 -6.78 4.70
CA MET A 46 -2.91 -5.54 5.38
C MET A 46 -2.29 -5.52 6.77
N ILE A 47 -1.70 -4.40 7.18
CA ILE A 47 -1.00 -4.24 8.45
C ILE A 47 -1.64 -3.11 9.23
N ASP A 48 -2.08 -3.42 10.47
CA ASP A 48 -2.64 -2.45 11.38
C ASP A 48 -1.55 -1.63 12.09
N ARG A 49 -1.96 -0.56 12.73
CA ARG A 49 -1.08 0.34 13.48
C ARG A 49 -0.34 -0.37 14.62
N ASP A 50 -0.94 -1.39 15.23
CA ASP A 50 -0.33 -2.18 16.30
C ASP A 50 0.61 -3.29 15.80
N GLY A 51 0.79 -3.40 14.49
CA GLY A 51 1.62 -4.43 13.87
C GLY A 51 0.88 -5.73 13.53
N THR A 52 -0.42 -5.82 13.79
CA THR A 52 -1.22 -6.96 13.36
C THR A 52 -1.20 -7.10 11.84
N VAL A 53 -0.83 -8.27 11.33
CA VAL A 53 -0.77 -8.57 9.90
C VAL A 53 -1.93 -9.51 9.54
N ARG A 54 -2.67 -9.15 8.49
CA ARG A 54 -3.76 -9.97 7.97
C ARG A 54 -3.52 -10.32 6.51
N ALA A 55 -3.64 -11.60 6.18
CA ALA A 55 -3.65 -12.07 4.81
C ALA A 55 -5.05 -11.89 4.21
N SER A 56 -5.11 -11.58 2.92
CA SER A 56 -6.35 -11.54 2.15
C SER A 56 -6.20 -12.41 0.90
N VAL A 57 -5.76 -11.86 -0.24
CA VAL A 57 -5.49 -12.68 -1.43
C VAL A 57 -4.18 -13.44 -1.23
N PRO A 58 -4.13 -14.77 -1.51
CA PRO A 58 -2.87 -15.52 -1.47
C PRO A 58 -1.83 -14.96 -2.45
N GLU A 59 -0.55 -15.00 -2.06
CA GLU A 59 0.54 -14.44 -2.89
C GLU A 59 0.66 -15.10 -4.27
N GLN A 60 0.18 -16.32 -4.42
CA GLN A 60 0.17 -17.06 -5.69
C GLN A 60 -0.92 -16.59 -6.66
N GLN A 61 -1.83 -15.75 -6.20
CA GLN A 61 -2.92 -15.20 -6.99
C GLN A 61 -2.69 -13.71 -7.24
N VAL A 62 -3.21 -13.24 -8.37
CA VAL A 62 -3.19 -11.80 -8.69
C VAL A 62 -4.21 -11.09 -7.81
N ALA A 63 -3.77 -10.06 -7.10
CA ALA A 63 -4.63 -9.12 -6.42
C ALA A 63 -4.63 -7.80 -7.21
N HIS A 64 -5.81 -7.23 -7.46
CA HIS A 64 -5.93 -6.01 -8.26
C HIS A 64 -5.85 -4.79 -7.34
N HIS A 65 -4.64 -4.28 -7.14
CA HIS A 65 -4.35 -3.17 -6.22
C HIS A 65 -3.62 -1.99 -6.91
N VAL A 66 -3.10 -2.19 -8.10
CA VAL A 66 -2.41 -1.17 -8.88
C VAL A 66 -2.71 -1.36 -10.36
N PHE A 67 -2.97 -0.26 -11.07
CA PHE A 67 -3.58 -0.31 -12.40
C PHE A 67 -2.79 -1.12 -13.44
N THR A 68 -1.46 -0.96 -13.47
CA THR A 68 -0.62 -1.54 -14.54
C THR A 68 0.26 -2.69 -14.08
N CYS A 69 0.45 -2.88 -12.78
CA CYS A 69 1.47 -3.78 -12.23
C CYS A 69 0.90 -4.93 -11.38
N SER A 70 -0.42 -5.06 -11.26
CA SER A 70 -1.04 -6.08 -10.38
C SER A 70 -0.57 -7.50 -10.71
N GLY A 71 -0.41 -7.82 -11.99
CA GLY A 71 -0.03 -9.17 -12.41
C GLY A 71 1.39 -9.60 -12.04
N ARG A 72 2.26 -8.67 -11.63
CA ARG A 72 3.66 -8.94 -11.27
C ARG A 72 4.01 -8.55 -9.84
N SER A 73 3.06 -8.05 -9.06
CA SER A 73 3.34 -7.45 -7.76
C SER A 73 2.52 -8.06 -6.62
N ILE A 74 3.07 -7.91 -5.42
CA ILE A 74 2.36 -8.14 -4.17
C ILE A 74 1.95 -6.78 -3.62
N GLY A 75 0.68 -6.62 -3.25
CA GLY A 75 0.13 -5.42 -2.64
C GLY A 75 0.06 -5.53 -1.13
N ILE A 76 0.58 -4.51 -0.44
CA ILE A 76 0.51 -4.39 1.01
C ILE A 76 -0.16 -3.07 1.36
N GLU A 77 -1.25 -3.13 2.13
CA GLU A 77 -1.95 -1.96 2.68
C GLU A 77 -1.52 -1.71 4.12
N LEU A 78 -1.18 -0.47 4.43
CA LEU A 78 -0.93 0.00 5.80
C LEU A 78 -2.11 0.85 6.26
N VAL A 79 -2.64 0.57 7.45
CA VAL A 79 -3.70 1.41 8.04
C VAL A 79 -3.10 2.75 8.44
N ASN A 80 -3.36 3.77 7.65
CA ASN A 80 -2.84 5.13 7.79
C ASN A 80 -3.67 6.07 6.93
N ASP A 81 -3.81 7.33 7.32
CA ASP A 81 -4.53 8.33 6.53
C ASP A 81 -3.85 8.64 5.19
N GLY A 82 -2.54 8.41 5.08
CA GLY A 82 -1.77 8.65 3.86
C GLY A 82 -1.61 10.14 3.52
N ASP A 83 -1.85 11.02 4.47
CA ASP A 83 -1.92 12.48 4.30
C ASP A 83 -0.58 13.19 4.56
N GLY A 84 0.46 12.45 4.93
CA GLY A 84 1.77 13.00 5.30
C GLY A 84 1.84 13.52 6.72
N GLN A 85 0.75 13.51 7.48
CA GLN A 85 0.66 13.98 8.87
C GLN A 85 0.48 12.83 9.86
N ASP A 86 -0.30 11.82 9.49
CA ASP A 86 -0.55 10.64 10.30
C ASP A 86 0.72 9.79 10.39
N PRO A 87 1.31 9.60 11.58
CA PRO A 87 2.55 8.85 11.71
C PRO A 87 2.34 7.35 11.52
N PHE A 88 3.36 6.67 11.02
CA PHE A 88 3.41 5.20 10.99
C PHE A 88 4.05 4.72 12.30
N PRO A 89 3.31 4.05 13.20
CA PRO A 89 3.87 3.60 14.46
C PRO A 89 5.02 2.60 14.27
N PRO A 90 6.01 2.55 15.18
CA PRO A 90 7.12 1.59 15.09
C PRO A 90 6.67 0.13 14.96
N ALA A 91 5.61 -0.27 15.67
CA ALA A 91 5.07 -1.63 15.59
C ALA A 91 4.60 -1.98 14.15
N GLN A 92 3.97 -1.04 13.47
CA GLN A 92 3.51 -1.23 12.09
C GLN A 92 4.70 -1.36 11.13
N ILE A 93 5.69 -0.50 11.26
CA ILE A 93 6.89 -0.53 10.41
C ILE A 93 7.73 -1.79 10.68
N ASP A 94 7.87 -2.21 11.94
CA ASP A 94 8.56 -3.46 12.28
C ASP A 94 7.87 -4.67 11.63
N ALA A 95 6.55 -4.71 11.68
CA ALA A 95 5.75 -5.77 11.04
C ALA A 95 5.93 -5.75 9.51
N LEU A 96 5.94 -4.57 8.89
CA LEU A 96 6.18 -4.43 7.46
C LEU A 96 7.56 -4.93 7.06
N VAL A 97 8.60 -4.57 7.81
CA VAL A 97 9.96 -5.04 7.53
C VAL A 97 10.06 -6.56 7.63
N ALA A 98 9.47 -7.16 8.66
CA ALA A 98 9.44 -8.61 8.81
C ALA A 98 8.71 -9.29 7.64
N LEU A 99 7.56 -8.75 7.24
CA LEU A 99 6.79 -9.26 6.11
C LEU A 99 7.58 -9.15 4.80
N LEU A 100 8.21 -8.01 4.54
CA LEU A 100 9.01 -7.80 3.32
C LEU A 100 10.19 -8.75 3.25
N ARG A 101 10.89 -9.00 4.36
CA ARG A 101 11.98 -9.98 4.41
C ARG A 101 11.48 -11.38 4.01
N GLY A 102 10.32 -11.78 4.49
CA GLY A 102 9.69 -13.05 4.10
C GLY A 102 9.31 -13.09 2.62
N ILE A 103 8.74 -12.01 2.11
CA ILE A 103 8.37 -11.90 0.70
C ILE A 103 9.60 -12.03 -0.20
N VAL A 104 10.68 -11.33 0.12
CA VAL A 104 11.94 -11.40 -0.66
C VAL A 104 12.52 -12.82 -0.66
N GLN A 105 12.41 -13.56 0.43
CA GLN A 105 12.82 -14.97 0.47
C GLN A 105 11.95 -15.85 -0.43
N ARG A 106 10.65 -15.64 -0.44
CA ARG A 106 9.72 -16.42 -1.28
C ARG A 106 9.74 -16.00 -2.75
N HIS A 107 10.08 -14.74 -3.01
CA HIS A 107 10.09 -14.14 -4.35
C HIS A 107 11.45 -13.44 -4.57
N PRO A 108 12.52 -14.20 -4.85
CA PRO A 108 13.88 -13.62 -4.91
C PRO A 108 14.11 -12.66 -6.09
N ALA A 109 13.18 -12.58 -7.03
CA ALA A 109 13.21 -11.55 -8.08
C ALA A 109 12.82 -10.16 -7.57
N VAL A 110 12.25 -10.05 -6.36
CA VAL A 110 11.98 -8.76 -5.72
C VAL A 110 13.28 -8.19 -5.19
N THR A 111 13.75 -7.11 -5.79
CA THR A 111 14.94 -6.38 -5.38
C THR A 111 14.57 -5.08 -4.65
N ARG A 112 15.56 -4.38 -4.12
CA ARG A 112 15.36 -3.07 -3.50
C ARG A 112 14.58 -2.12 -4.41
N ALA A 113 14.93 -2.04 -5.68
CA ALA A 113 14.25 -1.20 -6.67
C ALA A 113 12.81 -1.64 -6.96
N GLY A 114 12.50 -2.90 -6.70
CA GLY A 114 11.16 -3.47 -6.91
C GLY A 114 10.18 -3.24 -5.77
N VAL A 115 10.63 -2.75 -4.61
CA VAL A 115 9.73 -2.35 -3.51
C VAL A 115 9.42 -0.88 -3.67
N VAL A 116 8.21 -0.57 -4.11
CA VAL A 116 7.79 0.77 -4.53
C VAL A 116 6.55 1.23 -3.77
N ARG A 117 6.31 2.53 -3.78
CA ARG A 117 5.08 3.15 -3.27
C ARG A 117 4.06 3.23 -4.40
N HIS A 118 2.78 3.25 -4.08
CA HIS A 118 1.73 3.41 -5.09
C HIS A 118 1.96 4.69 -5.90
N SER A 119 2.34 5.78 -5.24
CA SER A 119 2.66 7.05 -5.90
C SER A 119 3.83 6.98 -6.88
N ASP A 120 4.70 5.99 -6.77
CA ASP A 120 5.83 5.81 -7.70
C ASP A 120 5.40 5.21 -9.05
N VAL A 121 4.28 4.46 -9.08
CA VAL A 121 3.86 3.68 -10.25
C VAL A 121 2.50 4.10 -10.83
N ASP A 122 1.79 5.01 -10.18
CA ASP A 122 0.54 5.58 -10.68
C ASP A 122 0.62 7.10 -10.62
N HIS A 123 0.76 7.74 -11.78
CA HIS A 123 0.85 9.19 -11.93
C HIS A 123 -0.44 9.81 -12.50
N GLY A 124 -1.55 9.07 -12.44
CA GLY A 124 -2.85 9.56 -12.88
C GLY A 124 -3.33 10.75 -12.05
N ARG A 125 -4.22 11.53 -12.64
CA ARG A 125 -4.81 12.71 -12.00
C ARG A 125 -6.21 12.41 -11.51
N MET A 126 -6.66 13.15 -10.48
CA MET A 126 -8.02 13.04 -9.98
C MET A 126 -8.98 13.60 -11.04
N PRO A 127 -10.04 12.86 -11.41
CA PRO A 127 -11.01 13.36 -12.40
C PRO A 127 -11.67 14.68 -11.98
N CYS A 128 -11.95 14.86 -10.68
CA CYS A 128 -12.59 16.05 -10.13
C CYS A 128 -11.61 17.19 -9.79
N ALA A 129 -10.30 16.92 -9.84
CA ALA A 129 -9.25 17.89 -9.54
C ALA A 129 -7.99 17.55 -10.36
N PRO A 130 -7.97 17.86 -11.69
CA PRO A 130 -6.89 17.38 -12.58
C PRO A 130 -5.50 17.95 -12.26
N GLY A 131 -5.42 18.99 -11.43
CA GLY A 131 -4.15 19.50 -10.91
C GLY A 131 -3.53 18.63 -9.79
N ARG A 132 -4.25 17.61 -9.31
CA ARG A 132 -3.82 16.76 -8.19
C ARG A 132 -3.66 15.33 -8.63
N LEU A 133 -2.63 14.65 -8.07
CA LEU A 133 -2.43 13.22 -8.25
C LEU A 133 -3.56 12.44 -7.57
N ARG A 134 -4.04 11.39 -8.22
CA ARG A 134 -5.06 10.51 -7.64
C ARG A 134 -4.48 9.55 -6.61
N LYS A 135 -3.19 9.20 -6.71
CA LYS A 135 -2.51 8.24 -5.81
C LYS A 135 -1.27 8.89 -5.21
N VAL A 136 -1.34 9.18 -3.92
CA VAL A 136 -0.25 9.75 -3.13
C VAL A 136 0.23 8.76 -2.05
N ASP A 137 -0.45 7.64 -1.91
CA ASP A 137 -0.17 6.67 -0.86
C ASP A 137 1.19 5.98 -1.03
N PRO A 138 1.86 5.63 0.06
CA PRO A 138 1.43 5.74 1.45
C PRO A 138 1.63 7.13 2.09
N GLY A 139 2.03 8.15 1.34
CA GLY A 139 2.21 9.52 1.79
C GLY A 139 3.62 9.84 2.30
N ALA A 140 3.87 11.12 2.53
CA ALA A 140 5.21 11.63 2.86
C ALA A 140 5.72 11.20 4.26
N ALA A 141 4.83 10.79 5.16
CA ALA A 141 5.23 10.30 6.48
C ALA A 141 5.79 8.87 6.45
N PHE A 142 5.61 8.13 5.35
CA PHE A 142 6.12 6.77 5.24
C PHE A 142 7.65 6.76 5.09
N PRO A 143 8.39 6.05 5.99
CA PRO A 143 9.85 6.05 5.98
C PRO A 143 10.41 5.06 4.97
N HIS A 144 10.19 5.30 3.68
CA HIS A 144 10.50 4.36 2.60
C HIS A 144 11.98 3.94 2.56
N GLY A 145 12.90 4.90 2.59
CA GLY A 145 14.34 4.62 2.56
C GLY A 145 14.80 3.79 3.75
N GLN A 146 14.32 4.10 4.96
CA GLN A 146 14.65 3.35 6.18
C GLN A 146 14.12 1.92 6.11
N VAL A 147 12.91 1.72 5.60
CA VAL A 147 12.33 0.38 5.41
C VAL A 147 13.20 -0.42 4.45
N LEU A 148 13.58 0.15 3.31
CA LEU A 148 14.43 -0.53 2.32
C LEU A 148 15.81 -0.88 2.91
N ASP A 149 16.40 0.01 3.68
CA ASP A 149 17.68 -0.24 4.34
C ASP A 149 17.59 -1.41 5.34
N ARG A 150 16.49 -1.51 6.07
CA ARG A 150 16.27 -2.60 7.02
C ARG A 150 16.04 -3.95 6.33
N VAL A 151 15.49 -3.96 5.12
CA VAL A 151 15.20 -5.19 4.36
C VAL A 151 16.42 -5.63 3.54
N PHE A 152 17.09 -4.71 2.85
CA PHE A 152 18.13 -5.02 1.86
C PHE A 152 19.54 -4.60 2.30
N GLY A 153 19.68 -3.91 3.42
CA GLY A 153 20.90 -3.25 3.83
C GLY A 153 21.01 -1.82 3.26
N PRO A 154 21.97 -1.02 3.79
CA PRO A 154 22.17 0.35 3.29
C PRO A 154 22.43 0.36 1.79
N GLY A 155 21.75 1.23 1.09
CA GLY A 155 21.85 1.36 -0.38
C GLY A 155 22.77 2.48 -0.82
#